data_2b9c08c1663f73719a47bcfbba7267d8
#
_entry.id   2b9c08c1663f73719a47bcfbba7267d8
#
_cell.length_a   1.000
_cell.length_b   1.000
_cell.length_c   1.000
_cell.angle_alpha   90.00
_cell.angle_beta   90.00
_cell.angle_gamma   90.00
#
_symmetry.space_group_name_H-M   'P 1'
#
loop_
_entity.id
_entity.type
_entity.pdbx_description
1 polymer ?
#
loop_
_entity_poly.entity_id
_entity_poly.type
_entity_poly.pdbx_seq_one_letter_code
_entity_poly.pdbx_strand_id
1 'polypeptide(L)'
;MRQKYSIGPVWFLMFACAFFTSCVTQGKKFQQEELSQYVEPRIGTAHCRWFHFTPGAMPFGMAKPAPSTNGHIGNKSGWEATGYDYRDQSIEGFPCLHEFQIGGIVLMPTTGPLKTIPGAVDDSTGIGYRSRFDRTDEIATAGYYSVLLKDYSICAELTATPRVAIQRYTFPAGEDSHILFDIGNRQGESGAVRDAEITFTEDGHIEGWVITEPEYVRKYQPGASVPLYFSAVLDKVPVGFGAFNGADIRPDERKATGVGAGLYLIFRTQDQESVTAKVGLSYTSVENARLNRETEAATLTFDEAREISRQTWEEYLGRIRVETPAREDKVKFYTGLYHALLGRGLASDVNGAYPRNDGSVGQIPLKDGKPVHNLYNTDAAWGAQWNLTQVWALAYPEYYSDYISSHLLVYKDAGWLADGIANSRYVSGVGTNLLSTIIAGAYQCGIRDFDVNTAYEACLKNELDGENRPLGAGKIDTRYFVEYGYVPHLDKGDGPDEAFMFSASHTLEYAYSAWAVAQWAKQLGKTDDYNRLMDLSKGWERIYDPSCNFVRPKKKDGTFIEDFNPMQVWRGFQEGNAWQYTFYVPHDAKGLVAKVGADVFNH
;
A
#
# COMPACT_ATOMS: atom_id res chain seq x y z
N MET A 1 -58.94 21.45 -48.15
CA MET A 1 -60.30 20.83 -47.99
C MET A 1 -60.32 20.28 -46.54
N ARG A 2 -60.88 20.96 -45.56
CA ARG A 2 -62.27 20.87 -45.07
C ARG A 2 -62.80 19.43 -45.10
N GLN A 3 -63.09 18.76 -43.98
CA GLN A 3 -64.24 18.91 -43.06
C GLN A 3 -64.00 17.93 -41.89
N LYS A 4 -64.12 18.28 -40.62
CA LYS A 4 -65.29 18.61 -39.73
C LYS A 4 -66.04 17.39 -39.17
N TYR A 5 -66.01 17.34 -37.82
CA TYR A 5 -67.00 17.00 -36.78
C TYR A 5 -67.52 15.57 -36.65
N SER A 6 -67.52 15.01 -35.41
CA SER A 6 -68.71 15.15 -34.56
C SER A 6 -68.49 14.55 -33.15
N ILE A 7 -69.15 15.18 -32.18
CA ILE A 7 -69.14 14.97 -30.71
C ILE A 7 -70.31 14.04 -30.33
N GLY A 8 -70.09 13.26 -29.26
CA GLY A 8 -71.10 12.96 -28.26
C GLY A 8 -71.42 11.48 -28.04
N PRO A 9 -72.10 11.13 -26.93
CA PRO A 9 -72.02 11.67 -25.58
C PRO A 9 -71.74 10.62 -24.45
N VAL A 10 -71.44 11.16 -23.30
CA VAL A 10 -71.42 10.65 -21.94
C VAL A 10 -72.49 9.58 -21.62
N TRP A 11 -72.08 8.47 -20.96
CA TRP A 11 -72.90 7.73 -20.01
C TRP A 11 -72.09 7.44 -18.72
N PHE A 12 -72.62 7.96 -17.62
CA PHE A 12 -72.31 7.66 -16.21
C PHE A 12 -72.69 6.21 -15.89
N LEU A 13 -71.82 5.48 -15.24
CA LEU A 13 -72.23 4.39 -14.37
C LEU A 13 -71.26 4.33 -13.16
N MET A 14 -71.83 4.76 -12.02
CA MET A 14 -71.33 4.43 -10.68
C MET A 14 -71.52 2.95 -10.42
N PHE A 15 -70.60 2.33 -9.73
CA PHE A 15 -70.69 1.45 -8.58
C PHE A 15 -69.53 0.48 -8.51
N ALA A 16 -68.67 0.59 -7.56
CA ALA A 16 -68.46 -0.32 -6.43
C ALA A 16 -67.16 0.02 -5.70
N CYS A 17 -67.28 0.61 -4.55
CA CYS A 17 -66.22 0.64 -3.54
C CYS A 17 -65.93 -0.79 -3.09
N ALA A 18 -64.80 -1.35 -3.53
CA ALA A 18 -64.19 -2.48 -2.87
C ALA A 18 -63.07 -1.94 -1.99
N PHE A 19 -63.24 -1.99 -0.70
CA PHE A 19 -62.23 -1.78 0.31
C PHE A 19 -61.12 -2.80 0.11
N PHE A 20 -60.06 -2.42 -0.58
CA PHE A 20 -58.76 -3.06 -0.40
C PHE A 20 -58.09 -2.41 0.79
N THR A 21 -58.22 -3.02 1.95
CA THR A 21 -57.30 -2.82 3.07
C THR A 21 -55.89 -3.21 2.60
N SER A 22 -55.17 -2.22 2.12
CA SER A 22 -53.73 -2.33 1.90
C SER A 22 -53.12 -2.56 3.28
N CYS A 23 -52.70 -3.78 3.57
CA CYS A 23 -51.73 -4.04 4.60
C CYS A 23 -50.47 -3.27 4.21
N VAL A 24 -50.33 -2.07 4.73
CA VAL A 24 -49.01 -1.40 4.84
C VAL A 24 -48.23 -2.25 5.84
N THR A 25 -47.56 -3.25 5.33
CA THR A 25 -46.40 -3.79 6.03
C THR A 25 -45.48 -2.61 6.26
N GLN A 26 -45.46 -2.11 7.51
CA GLN A 26 -44.36 -1.26 7.99
C GLN A 26 -43.09 -2.03 7.66
N GLY A 27 -42.42 -1.62 6.57
CA GLY A 27 -41.09 -2.07 6.26
C GLY A 27 -40.25 -1.75 7.50
N LYS A 28 -39.90 -2.78 8.25
CA LYS A 28 -38.79 -2.64 9.19
C LYS A 28 -37.69 -2.00 8.37
N LYS A 29 -37.32 -0.74 8.68
CA LYS A 29 -36.04 -0.19 8.25
C LYS A 29 -35.06 -1.21 8.77
N PHE A 30 -34.55 -2.06 7.88
CA PHE A 30 -33.37 -2.85 8.18
C PHE A 30 -32.33 -1.85 8.56
N GLN A 31 -31.97 -1.78 9.82
CA GLN A 31 -30.83 -1.05 10.28
C GLN A 31 -29.67 -1.69 9.54
N GLN A 32 -29.04 -0.95 8.64
CA GLN A 32 -28.02 -1.49 7.76
C GLN A 32 -26.89 -1.98 8.67
N GLU A 33 -26.57 -3.27 8.61
CA GLU A 33 -25.56 -3.90 9.43
C GLU A 33 -24.23 -3.18 9.21
N GLU A 34 -23.60 -2.72 10.29
CA GLU A 34 -22.25 -2.11 10.23
C GLU A 34 -21.21 -3.19 9.95
N LEU A 35 -20.49 -3.05 8.86
CA LEU A 35 -19.53 -4.07 8.39
C LEU A 35 -18.18 -3.96 9.09
N SER A 36 -17.80 -2.77 9.52
CA SER A 36 -16.59 -2.53 10.30
C SER A 36 -16.52 -3.33 11.61
N GLN A 37 -17.67 -3.74 12.16
CA GLN A 37 -17.73 -4.64 13.33
C GLN A 37 -17.13 -6.03 13.10
N TYR A 38 -16.93 -6.41 11.84
CA TYR A 38 -16.29 -7.66 11.43
C TYR A 38 -14.81 -7.51 11.10
N VAL A 39 -14.30 -6.30 11.09
CA VAL A 39 -12.88 -6.05 10.84
C VAL A 39 -12.09 -6.25 12.13
N GLU A 40 -11.13 -7.15 12.11
CA GLU A 40 -10.17 -7.37 13.20
C GLU A 40 -8.74 -7.10 12.69
N PRO A 41 -8.25 -5.86 12.81
CA PRO A 41 -6.95 -5.47 12.26
C PRO A 41 -5.75 -6.26 12.81
N ARG A 42 -5.91 -6.89 14.00
CA ARG A 42 -4.83 -7.67 14.64
C ARG A 42 -4.62 -9.05 14.01
N ILE A 43 -5.55 -9.55 13.18
CA ILE A 43 -5.36 -10.82 12.45
C ILE A 43 -4.15 -10.69 11.51
N GLY A 44 -3.22 -11.65 11.61
CA GLY A 44 -2.01 -11.70 10.79
C GLY A 44 -0.84 -10.86 11.30
N THR A 45 -0.96 -10.18 12.44
CA THR A 45 0.11 -9.31 12.98
C THR A 45 1.17 -10.01 13.83
N ALA A 46 0.95 -11.27 14.19
CA ALA A 46 1.99 -12.08 14.83
C ALA A 46 2.94 -12.66 13.79
N HIS A 47 4.24 -12.41 13.88
CA HIS A 47 5.27 -12.76 12.88
C HIS A 47 5.08 -12.14 11.50
N CYS A 48 4.17 -11.20 11.34
CA CYS A 48 3.97 -10.55 10.05
C CYS A 48 4.97 -9.42 9.86
N ARG A 49 6.02 -9.67 9.12
CA ARG A 49 7.06 -8.69 8.81
C ARG A 49 6.63 -7.64 7.79
N TRP A 50 5.51 -7.87 7.08
CA TRP A 50 5.31 -7.17 5.83
C TRP A 50 4.23 -6.10 5.85
N PHE A 51 3.00 -6.41 6.25
CA PHE A 51 1.92 -5.52 5.86
C PHE A 51 0.77 -5.42 6.85
N HIS A 52 0.71 -6.30 7.85
CA HIS A 52 -0.40 -6.34 8.77
C HIS A 52 -0.07 -5.61 10.06
N PHE A 53 -0.84 -4.58 10.36
CA PHE A 53 -0.70 -3.75 11.54
C PHE A 53 -2.06 -3.11 11.87
N THR A 54 -2.12 -2.27 12.90
CA THR A 54 -3.36 -1.73 13.45
C THR A 54 -3.45 -0.21 13.28
N PRO A 55 -3.49 0.33 12.04
CA PRO A 55 -3.51 1.76 11.82
C PRO A 55 -4.89 2.38 12.01
N GLY A 56 -4.93 3.60 12.54
CA GLY A 56 -6.09 4.48 12.46
C GLY A 56 -6.17 5.18 11.10
N ALA A 57 -6.15 4.43 9.99
CA ALA A 57 -6.04 4.95 8.63
C ALA A 57 -7.34 4.88 7.84
N MET A 58 -7.49 5.73 6.84
CA MET A 58 -8.52 5.61 5.80
C MET A 58 -8.12 4.61 4.70
N PRO A 59 -9.10 4.08 3.92
CA PRO A 59 -8.79 3.26 2.76
C PRO A 59 -7.81 3.98 1.83
N PHE A 60 -6.74 3.29 1.44
CA PHE A 60 -5.68 3.80 0.55
C PHE A 60 -5.04 5.13 0.98
N GLY A 61 -5.19 5.56 2.23
CA GLY A 61 -4.65 6.83 2.73
C GLY A 61 -3.12 6.86 2.77
N MET A 62 -2.54 8.07 2.66
CA MET A 62 -1.12 8.33 2.94
C MET A 62 -0.86 8.23 4.45
N ALA A 63 -1.69 8.92 5.24
CA ALA A 63 -1.55 8.93 6.69
C ALA A 63 -2.05 7.61 7.29
N LYS A 64 -1.17 6.93 8.03
CA LYS A 64 -1.44 5.66 8.69
C LYS A 64 -0.85 5.66 10.11
N PRO A 65 -1.39 6.53 11.00
CA PRO A 65 -0.92 6.54 12.38
C PRO A 65 -1.19 5.18 13.02
N ALA A 66 -0.15 4.60 13.59
CA ALA A 66 -0.21 3.25 14.16
C ALA A 66 0.75 3.11 15.34
N PRO A 67 0.53 2.16 16.26
CA PRO A 67 1.55 1.82 17.25
C PRO A 67 2.73 1.14 16.57
N SER A 68 3.95 1.50 16.98
CA SER A 68 5.16 0.73 16.69
C SER A 68 5.57 0.00 17.96
N THR A 69 5.65 -1.33 17.89
CA THR A 69 6.05 -2.16 19.04
C THR A 69 7.50 -2.64 18.89
N ASN A 70 7.91 -2.94 17.67
CA ASN A 70 9.25 -3.41 17.36
C ASN A 70 9.65 -3.03 15.92
N GLY A 71 9.45 -1.78 15.55
CA GLY A 71 9.86 -1.22 14.26
C GLY A 71 11.31 -0.79 14.24
N HIS A 72 12.05 -1.08 15.28
CA HIS A 72 13.46 -0.69 15.44
C HIS A 72 13.71 0.81 15.38
N ILE A 73 12.81 1.61 15.94
CA ILE A 73 13.04 3.05 16.08
C ILE A 73 14.30 3.26 16.92
N GLY A 74 15.31 3.87 16.29
CA GLY A 74 16.62 4.07 16.92
C GLY A 74 17.43 2.80 17.19
N ASN A 75 16.92 1.63 16.87
CA ASN A 75 17.57 0.34 17.11
C ASN A 75 18.26 -0.22 15.84
N LYS A 76 18.76 -1.44 15.96
CA LYS A 76 19.34 -2.16 14.82
C LYS A 76 18.25 -2.47 13.80
N SER A 77 18.60 -2.37 12.52
CA SER A 77 17.68 -2.68 11.43
C SER A 77 17.16 -4.12 11.48
N GLY A 78 15.90 -4.28 11.13
CA GLY A 78 15.20 -5.55 11.01
C GLY A 78 14.33 -5.60 9.75
N TRP A 79 13.53 -6.65 9.68
CA TRP A 79 12.61 -6.91 8.56
C TRP A 79 11.16 -6.50 8.88
N GLU A 80 10.95 -5.69 9.88
CA GLU A 80 9.63 -5.30 10.37
C GLU A 80 9.12 -4.11 9.56
N ALA A 81 8.46 -4.39 8.46
CA ALA A 81 7.96 -3.36 7.54
C ALA A 81 6.99 -2.38 8.22
N THR A 82 6.16 -2.87 9.12
CA THR A 82 5.11 -2.08 9.78
C THR A 82 5.39 -1.78 11.25
N GLY A 83 6.39 -2.39 11.85
CA GLY A 83 6.79 -2.14 13.23
C GLY A 83 5.83 -2.65 14.31
N TYR A 84 4.76 -3.36 13.97
CA TYR A 84 3.81 -3.90 14.95
C TYR A 84 3.84 -5.43 14.97
N ASP A 85 4.02 -6.00 16.17
CA ASP A 85 3.87 -7.44 16.41
C ASP A 85 2.91 -7.67 17.59
N TYR A 86 1.88 -8.48 17.36
CA TYR A 86 0.87 -8.82 18.38
C TYR A 86 1.47 -9.45 19.64
N ARG A 87 2.65 -10.05 19.57
CA ARG A 87 3.32 -10.70 20.72
C ARG A 87 4.03 -9.72 21.64
N ASP A 88 4.34 -8.51 21.15
CA ASP A 88 5.04 -7.50 21.95
C ASP A 88 4.14 -6.90 23.03
N GLN A 89 4.76 -6.41 24.10
CA GLN A 89 4.09 -5.88 25.28
C GLN A 89 4.47 -4.42 25.59
N SER A 90 5.18 -3.77 24.68
CA SER A 90 5.52 -2.36 24.82
C SER A 90 5.49 -1.63 23.48
N ILE A 91 5.15 -0.35 23.52
CA ILE A 91 5.07 0.55 22.37
C ILE A 91 6.25 1.53 22.45
N GLU A 92 6.93 1.71 21.32
CA GLU A 92 8.08 2.61 21.17
C GLU A 92 7.70 3.95 20.52
N GLY A 93 6.45 4.15 20.15
CA GLY A 93 5.93 5.40 19.57
C GLY A 93 4.80 5.17 18.58
N PHE A 94 4.27 6.29 18.08
CA PHE A 94 3.17 6.32 17.14
C PHE A 94 3.59 7.07 15.86
N PRO A 95 4.22 6.37 14.88
CA PRO A 95 4.51 6.98 13.58
C PRO A 95 3.23 7.43 12.89
N CYS A 96 3.30 8.56 12.17
CA CYS A 96 2.21 9.07 11.35
C CYS A 96 2.05 8.30 10.03
N LEU A 97 3.11 7.64 9.60
CA LEU A 97 3.17 6.78 8.41
C LEU A 97 4.15 5.65 8.66
N HIS A 98 3.74 4.43 8.35
CA HIS A 98 4.60 3.26 8.37
C HIS A 98 4.16 2.27 7.30
N GLU A 99 4.97 2.16 6.26
CA GLU A 99 4.76 1.32 5.08
C GLU A 99 6.07 0.68 4.65
N PHE A 100 5.97 -0.32 3.76
CA PHE A 100 7.14 -0.93 3.15
C PHE A 100 8.02 0.14 2.47
N GLN A 101 9.26 0.29 2.92
CA GLN A 101 10.26 1.25 2.48
C GLN A 101 9.96 2.73 2.82
N ILE A 102 8.89 3.03 3.51
CA ILE A 102 8.52 4.41 3.88
C ILE A 102 8.03 4.45 5.33
N GLY A 103 8.47 5.44 6.09
CA GLY A 103 7.99 5.62 7.45
C GLY A 103 8.61 6.84 8.14
N GLY A 104 8.04 7.18 9.28
CA GLY A 104 8.59 8.24 10.10
C GLY A 104 7.54 9.17 10.73
N ILE A 105 8.04 10.28 11.24
CA ILE A 105 7.31 11.28 12.01
C ILE A 105 6.63 10.60 13.20
N VAL A 106 7.45 10.14 14.13
CA VAL A 106 7.00 9.42 15.33
C VAL A 106 6.64 10.42 16.41
N LEU A 107 5.44 10.28 16.95
CA LEU A 107 5.01 10.98 18.16
C LEU A 107 5.02 10.01 19.35
N MET A 108 5.44 10.50 20.52
CA MET A 108 5.36 9.74 21.76
C MET A 108 4.95 10.65 22.91
N PRO A 109 3.78 10.41 23.53
CA PRO A 109 3.39 11.11 24.76
C PRO A 109 4.04 10.46 25.98
N THR A 110 4.53 11.27 26.93
CA THR A 110 5.14 10.80 28.18
C THR A 110 4.76 11.70 29.36
N THR A 111 4.97 11.23 30.59
CA THR A 111 4.87 12.01 31.84
C THR A 111 6.09 11.78 32.69
N GLY A 112 6.39 12.72 33.58
CA GLY A 112 7.52 12.65 34.51
C GLY A 112 8.86 12.98 33.84
N PRO A 113 10.00 12.41 34.27
CA PRO A 113 11.30 12.78 33.70
C PRO A 113 11.38 12.60 32.20
N LEU A 114 11.83 13.63 31.51
CA LEU A 114 11.97 13.62 30.04
C LEU A 114 12.98 12.56 29.59
N LYS A 115 12.58 11.74 28.64
CA LYS A 115 13.40 10.75 27.94
C LYS A 115 13.28 11.00 26.45
N THR A 116 14.39 10.94 25.72
CA THR A 116 14.46 11.29 24.30
C THR A 116 14.98 10.17 23.39
N ILE A 117 15.27 9.00 23.98
CA ILE A 117 15.63 7.79 23.23
C ILE A 117 14.52 6.75 23.33
N PRO A 118 14.23 5.99 22.25
CA PRO A 118 13.13 5.02 22.25
C PRO A 118 13.32 3.86 23.26
N GLY A 119 14.54 3.40 23.47
CA GLY A 119 14.82 2.17 24.22
C GLY A 119 14.67 0.91 23.38
N ALA A 120 15.07 -0.23 23.92
CA ALA A 120 14.94 -1.53 23.28
C ALA A 120 13.73 -2.31 23.84
N VAL A 121 13.25 -3.31 23.09
CA VAL A 121 12.10 -4.17 23.49
C VAL A 121 12.35 -4.87 24.82
N ASP A 122 13.59 -5.30 25.04
CA ASP A 122 14.06 -6.03 26.21
C ASP A 122 14.79 -5.13 27.24
N ASP A 123 14.66 -3.80 27.09
CA ASP A 123 15.31 -2.85 27.99
C ASP A 123 14.66 -2.86 29.38
N SER A 124 15.29 -3.56 30.29
CA SER A 124 14.92 -3.60 31.71
C SER A 124 15.39 -2.35 32.48
N THR A 125 16.21 -1.49 31.86
CA THR A 125 16.80 -0.32 32.53
C THR A 125 15.85 0.88 32.60
N GLY A 126 14.81 0.90 31.73
CA GLY A 126 13.86 2.00 31.67
C GLY A 126 14.47 3.32 31.18
N ILE A 127 15.61 3.28 30.49
CA ILE A 127 16.29 4.47 29.94
C ILE A 127 15.47 5.11 28.82
N GLY A 128 14.81 4.29 27.99
CA GLY A 128 14.01 4.76 26.86
C GLY A 128 12.63 5.28 27.24
N TYR A 129 11.98 5.97 26.29
CA TYR A 129 10.60 6.45 26.43
C TYR A 129 9.54 5.38 26.12
N ARG A 130 9.92 4.18 25.70
CA ARG A 130 9.02 3.04 25.45
C ARG A 130 8.09 2.81 26.66
N SER A 131 6.82 2.48 26.41
CA SER A 131 5.83 2.19 27.45
C SER A 131 5.23 0.82 27.29
N ARG A 132 5.03 0.13 28.40
CA ARG A 132 4.26 -1.11 28.47
C ARG A 132 2.78 -0.85 28.24
N PHE A 133 2.07 -1.85 27.72
CA PHE A 133 0.61 -1.86 27.56
C PHE A 133 0.06 -3.28 27.76
N ASP A 134 -1.23 -3.39 27.98
CA ASP A 134 -1.94 -4.66 28.00
C ASP A 134 -2.86 -4.79 26.79
N ARG A 135 -2.99 -5.99 26.23
CA ARG A 135 -3.89 -6.26 25.09
C ARG A 135 -5.36 -6.01 25.40
N THR A 136 -5.75 -6.10 26.67
CA THR A 136 -7.11 -5.78 27.12
C THR A 136 -7.44 -4.30 27.03
N ASP A 137 -6.41 -3.44 27.02
CA ASP A 137 -6.54 -1.99 26.95
C ASP A 137 -6.38 -1.49 25.51
N GLU A 138 -6.19 -2.40 24.55
CA GLU A 138 -6.01 -2.10 23.14
C GLU A 138 -7.32 -2.27 22.36
N ILE A 139 -7.71 -1.23 21.64
CA ILE A 139 -8.82 -1.25 20.69
C ILE A 139 -8.27 -0.98 19.31
N ALA A 140 -8.55 -1.89 18.37
CA ALA A 140 -8.20 -1.73 16.96
C ALA A 140 -9.43 -2.02 16.11
N THR A 141 -9.85 -1.06 15.30
CA THR A 141 -10.97 -1.17 14.36
C THR A 141 -10.61 -0.50 13.04
N ALA A 142 -11.42 -0.68 12.01
CA ALA A 142 -11.20 0.04 10.77
C ALA A 142 -11.23 1.57 11.00
N GLY A 143 -10.12 2.24 10.75
CA GLY A 143 -9.98 3.69 10.87
C GLY A 143 -9.76 4.26 12.27
N TYR A 144 -9.59 3.39 13.28
CA TYR A 144 -9.35 3.84 14.65
C TYR A 144 -8.51 2.84 15.43
N TYR A 145 -7.59 3.38 16.23
CA TYR A 145 -6.80 2.64 17.20
C TYR A 145 -6.76 3.37 18.55
N SER A 146 -6.76 2.65 19.66
CA SER A 146 -6.45 3.22 20.98
C SER A 146 -5.77 2.23 21.90
N VAL A 147 -5.00 2.77 22.87
CA VAL A 147 -4.27 1.97 23.86
C VAL A 147 -3.95 2.80 25.11
N LEU A 148 -3.88 2.16 26.25
CA LEU A 148 -3.36 2.75 27.49
C LEU A 148 -1.85 2.49 27.63
N LEU A 149 -1.05 3.55 27.62
CA LEU A 149 0.38 3.52 27.94
C LEU A 149 0.54 3.45 29.46
N LYS A 150 0.83 2.26 29.99
CA LYS A 150 0.78 1.98 31.44
C LYS A 150 1.82 2.74 32.23
N ASP A 151 3.03 2.91 31.69
CA ASP A 151 4.13 3.55 32.40
C ASP A 151 3.93 5.07 32.56
N TYR A 152 3.01 5.65 31.75
CA TYR A 152 2.69 7.08 31.75
C TYR A 152 1.24 7.38 32.13
N SER A 153 0.40 6.35 32.27
CA SER A 153 -1.05 6.50 32.48
C SER A 153 -1.72 7.39 31.41
N ILE A 154 -1.29 7.26 30.15
CA ILE A 154 -1.79 8.05 29.02
C ILE A 154 -2.63 7.15 28.12
N CYS A 155 -3.86 7.56 27.80
CA CYS A 155 -4.63 6.96 26.72
C CYS A 155 -4.24 7.63 25.39
N ALA A 156 -3.73 6.83 24.45
CA ALA A 156 -3.42 7.27 23.10
C ALA A 156 -4.51 6.79 22.14
N GLU A 157 -5.01 7.68 21.29
CA GLU A 157 -6.04 7.42 20.28
C GLU A 157 -5.58 7.94 18.93
N LEU A 158 -5.78 7.13 17.87
CA LEU A 158 -5.29 7.42 16.52
C LEU A 158 -6.43 7.30 15.51
N THR A 159 -6.52 8.27 14.62
CA THR A 159 -7.36 8.25 13.40
C THR A 159 -6.69 9.08 12.31
N ALA A 160 -7.24 9.12 11.11
CA ALA A 160 -6.66 9.88 10.00
C ALA A 160 -7.72 10.38 9.02
N THR A 161 -7.37 11.44 8.28
CA THR A 161 -7.87 11.72 6.94
C THR A 161 -6.91 11.15 5.89
N PRO A 162 -7.16 11.25 4.59
CA PRO A 162 -6.26 10.65 3.60
C PRO A 162 -4.78 11.05 3.73
N ARG A 163 -4.48 12.29 4.14
CA ARG A 163 -3.10 12.82 4.22
C ARG A 163 -2.73 13.38 5.60
N VAL A 164 -3.63 13.30 6.58
CA VAL A 164 -3.38 13.88 7.91
C VAL A 164 -3.55 12.82 8.99
N ALA A 165 -2.50 12.54 9.73
CA ALA A 165 -2.57 11.75 10.95
C ALA A 165 -3.13 12.61 12.09
N ILE A 166 -4.11 12.11 12.82
CA ILE A 166 -4.74 12.80 13.94
C ILE A 166 -4.61 11.91 15.17
N GLN A 167 -3.86 12.39 16.16
CA GLN A 167 -3.50 11.64 17.34
C GLN A 167 -3.93 12.41 18.58
N ARG A 168 -4.75 11.82 19.45
CA ARG A 168 -5.21 12.38 20.71
C ARG A 168 -4.59 11.65 21.88
N TYR A 169 -4.04 12.39 22.82
CA TYR A 169 -3.42 11.86 24.02
C TYR A 169 -4.12 12.41 25.26
N THR A 170 -4.73 11.55 26.05
CA THR A 170 -5.39 11.92 27.31
C THR A 170 -4.46 11.64 28.47
N PHE A 171 -4.11 12.69 29.19
CA PHE A 171 -3.10 12.68 30.24
C PHE A 171 -3.71 12.61 31.64
N PRO A 172 -2.99 12.06 32.63
CA PRO A 172 -3.26 12.32 34.04
C PRO A 172 -2.90 13.77 34.40
N ALA A 173 -3.29 14.21 35.59
CA ALA A 173 -2.84 15.50 36.11
C ALA A 173 -1.31 15.52 36.29
N GLY A 174 -0.65 16.57 35.81
CA GLY A 174 0.80 16.70 35.89
C GLY A 174 1.35 18.02 35.35
N GLU A 175 2.53 18.38 35.87
CA GLU A 175 3.29 19.57 35.39
C GLU A 175 4.25 19.20 34.26
N ASP A 176 4.63 17.90 34.13
CA ASP A 176 5.65 17.38 33.24
C ASP A 176 5.02 16.37 32.27
N SER A 177 3.99 16.78 31.54
CA SER A 177 3.41 16.03 30.44
C SER A 177 4.10 16.44 29.14
N HIS A 178 4.54 15.48 28.33
CA HIS A 178 5.29 15.77 27.10
C HIS A 178 4.63 15.13 25.88
N ILE A 179 4.82 15.77 24.72
CA ILE A 179 4.69 15.15 23.40
C ILE A 179 6.02 15.30 22.70
N LEU A 180 6.65 14.17 22.40
CA LEU A 180 7.88 14.11 21.62
C LEU A 180 7.54 13.94 20.14
N PHE A 181 8.27 14.66 19.28
CA PHE A 181 8.36 14.43 17.85
C PHE A 181 9.77 13.87 17.58
N ASP A 182 9.89 12.59 17.42
CA ASP A 182 11.14 11.90 17.11
C ASP A 182 11.18 11.55 15.63
N ILE A 183 11.87 12.38 14.82
CA ILE A 183 11.88 12.23 13.36
C ILE A 183 13.23 11.74 12.82
N GLY A 184 14.29 11.91 13.59
CA GLY A 184 15.67 11.62 13.15
C GLY A 184 16.13 10.20 13.42
N ASN A 185 15.27 9.34 13.96
CA ASN A 185 15.56 7.93 14.18
C ASN A 185 15.04 7.05 13.05
N ARG A 186 15.76 5.97 12.77
CA ARG A 186 15.31 4.93 11.84
C ARG A 186 14.00 4.33 12.33
N GLN A 187 13.11 4.02 11.38
CA GLN A 187 11.89 3.30 11.65
C GLN A 187 11.75 2.12 10.67
N GLY A 188 11.95 0.90 11.16
CA GLY A 188 11.80 -0.32 10.39
C GLY A 188 12.51 -0.27 9.03
N GLU A 189 11.81 -0.64 7.98
CA GLU A 189 12.35 -0.66 6.62
C GLU A 189 12.38 0.69 5.90
N SER A 190 11.98 1.79 6.58
CA SER A 190 12.20 3.14 6.01
C SER A 190 13.69 3.43 5.79
N GLY A 191 14.56 2.61 6.37
CA GLY A 191 16.00 2.68 6.19
C GLY A 191 16.68 3.70 7.09
N ALA A 192 17.98 3.85 6.91
CA ALA A 192 18.76 4.79 7.68
C ALA A 192 18.31 6.23 7.38
N VAL A 193 18.23 7.05 8.42
CA VAL A 193 18.07 8.50 8.26
C VAL A 193 19.36 9.06 7.73
N ARG A 194 19.29 9.70 6.55
CA ARG A 194 20.41 10.43 5.94
C ARG A 194 20.51 11.83 6.51
N ASP A 195 19.38 12.50 6.61
CA ASP A 195 19.28 13.85 7.14
C ASP A 195 17.84 14.13 7.59
N ALA A 196 17.66 15.09 8.51
CA ALA A 196 16.37 15.50 9.02
C ALA A 196 16.41 16.95 9.49
N GLU A 197 15.28 17.62 9.50
CA GLU A 197 15.10 18.93 10.11
C GLU A 197 13.72 19.02 10.74
N ILE A 198 13.64 19.54 11.96
CA ILE A 198 12.38 19.85 12.63
C ILE A 198 12.49 21.19 13.32
N THR A 199 11.44 22.00 13.21
CA THR A 199 11.37 23.36 13.76
C THR A 199 10.03 23.58 14.44
N PHE A 200 10.05 24.13 15.66
CA PHE A 200 8.88 24.72 16.31
C PHE A 200 8.84 26.21 15.95
N THR A 201 7.92 26.59 15.08
CA THR A 201 7.82 27.93 14.52
C THR A 201 7.27 28.94 15.54
N GLU A 202 7.39 30.23 15.26
CA GLU A 202 6.88 31.29 16.16
C GLU A 202 5.36 31.33 16.21
N ASP A 203 4.69 30.94 15.13
CA ASP A 203 3.23 30.83 15.01
C ASP A 203 2.66 29.50 15.56
N GLY A 204 3.53 28.67 16.19
CA GLY A 204 3.11 27.48 16.93
C GLY A 204 2.97 26.21 16.08
N HIS A 205 3.46 26.19 14.83
CA HIS A 205 3.53 24.99 14.03
C HIS A 205 4.78 24.17 14.35
N ILE A 206 4.70 22.87 14.16
CA ILE A 206 5.86 21.96 14.18
C ILE A 206 6.03 21.44 12.76
N GLU A 207 7.13 21.81 12.12
CA GLU A 207 7.34 21.54 10.71
C GLU A 207 8.72 20.98 10.45
N GLY A 208 8.83 20.19 9.40
CA GLY A 208 10.11 19.63 9.06
C GLY A 208 10.04 18.54 7.99
N TRP A 209 11.14 17.83 7.90
CA TRP A 209 11.31 16.76 6.93
C TRP A 209 12.34 15.74 7.44
N VAL A 210 12.24 14.53 6.93
CA VAL A 210 13.24 13.48 7.08
C VAL A 210 13.53 12.87 5.71
N ILE A 211 14.79 12.58 5.45
CA ILE A 211 15.25 11.89 4.24
C ILE A 211 15.83 10.54 4.66
N THR A 212 15.24 9.47 4.16
CA THR A 212 15.67 8.11 4.47
C THR A 212 16.26 7.40 3.25
N GLU A 213 17.03 6.35 3.51
CA GLU A 213 17.69 5.52 2.51
C GLU A 213 17.22 4.05 2.65
N PRO A 214 15.98 3.72 2.21
CA PRO A 214 15.45 2.37 2.31
C PRO A 214 16.27 1.37 1.51
N GLU A 215 16.44 0.17 2.04
CA GLU A 215 17.35 -0.83 1.46
C GLU A 215 16.97 -1.22 0.03
N TYR A 216 15.67 -1.48 -0.23
CA TYR A 216 15.20 -1.86 -1.57
C TYR A 216 15.26 -0.70 -2.56
N VAL A 217 14.96 0.54 -2.13
CA VAL A 217 15.15 1.72 -2.98
C VAL A 217 16.62 1.86 -3.36
N ARG A 218 17.54 1.75 -2.40
CA ARG A 218 19.00 1.82 -2.67
C ARG A 218 19.48 0.69 -3.58
N LYS A 219 18.93 -0.52 -3.41
CA LYS A 219 19.28 -1.69 -4.22
C LYS A 219 18.85 -1.50 -5.68
N TYR A 220 17.63 -1.08 -5.91
CA TYR A 220 17.02 -1.04 -7.24
C TYR A 220 17.15 0.30 -7.96
N GLN A 221 17.41 1.37 -7.23
CA GLN A 221 17.71 2.70 -7.78
C GLN A 221 18.88 3.33 -6.99
N PRO A 222 20.13 2.93 -7.26
CA PRO A 222 21.31 3.43 -6.55
C PRO A 222 21.37 4.95 -6.52
N GLY A 223 21.62 5.53 -5.35
CA GLY A 223 21.65 6.98 -5.12
C GLY A 223 20.30 7.63 -4.82
N ALA A 224 19.19 6.90 -4.99
CA ALA A 224 17.88 7.41 -4.61
C ALA A 224 17.66 7.40 -3.09
N SER A 225 16.80 8.30 -2.63
CA SER A 225 16.35 8.42 -1.25
C SER A 225 14.86 8.76 -1.21
N VAL A 226 14.25 8.64 -0.04
CA VAL A 226 12.84 8.93 0.18
C VAL A 226 12.71 10.10 1.15
N PRO A 227 12.30 11.30 0.68
CA PRO A 227 11.93 12.40 1.55
C PRO A 227 10.50 12.22 2.07
N LEU A 228 10.25 12.62 3.31
CA LEU A 228 8.93 12.76 3.91
C LEU A 228 8.88 14.12 4.63
N TYR A 229 7.93 14.96 4.25
CA TYR A 229 7.71 16.29 4.81
C TYR A 229 6.46 16.28 5.67
N PHE A 230 6.43 17.15 6.69
CA PHE A 230 5.27 17.26 7.56
C PHE A 230 5.04 18.68 8.06
N SER A 231 3.79 18.97 8.42
CA SER A 231 3.36 20.18 9.15
C SER A 231 2.33 19.77 10.20
N ALA A 232 2.62 20.03 11.46
CA ALA A 232 1.77 19.67 12.57
C ALA A 232 1.28 20.90 13.36
N VAL A 233 0.09 20.77 13.96
CA VAL A 233 -0.44 21.70 14.97
C VAL A 233 -1.01 20.90 16.13
N LEU A 234 -0.98 21.53 17.32
CA LEU A 234 -1.62 20.98 18.52
C LEU A 234 -2.78 21.92 18.93
N ASP A 235 -3.82 21.34 19.50
CA ASP A 235 -4.98 22.08 20.02
C ASP A 235 -4.72 22.76 21.37
N LYS A 236 -3.54 22.50 21.99
CA LYS A 236 -3.10 23.13 23.25
C LYS A 236 -1.72 23.77 23.08
N VAL A 237 -1.55 24.97 23.61
CA VAL A 237 -0.28 25.68 23.61
C VAL A 237 0.67 25.05 24.67
N PRO A 238 1.90 24.65 24.32
CA PRO A 238 2.85 24.14 25.26
C PRO A 238 3.35 25.23 26.21
N VAL A 239 3.66 24.88 27.46
CA VAL A 239 4.25 25.79 28.46
C VAL A 239 5.77 25.82 28.39
N GLY A 240 6.38 24.89 27.67
CA GLY A 240 7.82 24.82 27.42
C GLY A 240 8.10 23.91 26.22
N PHE A 241 9.29 23.99 25.71
CA PHE A 241 9.75 23.19 24.58
C PHE A 241 11.27 23.05 24.59
N GLY A 242 11.78 22.18 23.74
CA GLY A 242 13.20 22.10 23.43
C GLY A 242 13.47 21.10 22.31
N ALA A 243 14.70 21.09 21.88
CA ALA A 243 15.20 20.19 20.84
C ALA A 243 16.05 19.08 21.42
N PHE A 244 16.21 17.98 20.66
CA PHE A 244 17.13 16.91 21.02
C PHE A 244 17.77 16.25 19.78
N ASN A 245 18.92 15.63 19.98
CA ASN A 245 19.47 14.62 19.07
C ASN A 245 19.86 13.39 19.89
N GLY A 246 19.05 12.34 19.81
CA GLY A 246 19.19 11.19 20.70
C GLY A 246 19.11 11.61 22.17
N ALA A 247 20.16 11.38 22.97
CA ALA A 247 20.22 11.73 24.40
C ALA A 247 20.68 13.20 24.65
N ASP A 248 21.11 13.92 23.64
CA ASP A 248 21.52 15.33 23.78
C ASP A 248 20.30 16.24 23.76
N ILE A 249 19.94 16.77 24.94
CA ILE A 249 18.73 17.58 25.17
C ILE A 249 19.13 19.06 25.28
N ARG A 250 18.46 19.90 24.50
CA ARG A 250 18.66 21.35 24.44
C ARG A 250 17.35 22.09 24.77
N PRO A 251 17.15 22.49 26.03
CA PRO A 251 15.98 23.28 26.42
C PRO A 251 15.90 24.61 25.66
N ASP A 252 14.69 25.07 25.42
CA ASP A 252 14.35 26.34 24.75
C ASP A 252 14.83 26.46 23.29
N GLU A 253 15.47 25.43 22.75
CA GLU A 253 15.80 25.39 21.33
C GLU A 253 14.58 24.99 20.49
N ARG A 254 14.37 25.74 19.40
CA ARG A 254 13.23 25.54 18.50
C ARG A 254 13.52 24.62 17.32
N LYS A 255 14.78 24.19 17.16
CA LYS A 255 15.21 23.49 15.96
C LYS A 255 16.18 22.36 16.28
N ALA A 256 16.00 21.22 15.61
CA ALA A 256 16.98 20.14 15.56
C ALA A 256 17.21 19.72 14.09
N THR A 257 18.44 19.26 13.80
CA THR A 257 18.83 18.78 12.45
C THR A 257 19.63 17.51 12.53
N GLY A 258 19.61 16.72 11.44
CA GLY A 258 20.44 15.53 11.30
C GLY A 258 19.88 14.29 11.99
N VAL A 259 20.72 13.27 12.11
CA VAL A 259 20.37 11.99 12.72
C VAL A 259 20.01 12.18 14.20
N GLY A 260 18.94 11.53 14.65
CA GLY A 260 18.42 11.60 16.00
C GLY A 260 17.67 12.90 16.32
N ALA A 261 17.40 13.77 15.32
CA ALA A 261 16.69 15.03 15.51
C ALA A 261 15.26 14.83 15.99
N GLY A 262 14.87 15.64 16.96
CA GLY A 262 13.52 15.68 17.48
C GLY A 262 13.23 16.94 18.31
N LEU A 263 11.95 17.11 18.64
CA LEU A 263 11.46 18.16 19.53
C LEU A 263 10.63 17.55 20.64
N TYR A 264 10.64 18.18 21.81
CA TYR A 264 9.70 17.89 22.88
C TYR A 264 8.94 19.14 23.26
N LEU A 265 7.66 18.97 23.56
CA LEU A 265 6.75 20.02 23.99
C LEU A 265 6.24 19.66 25.38
N ILE A 266 6.21 20.62 26.30
CA ILE A 266 5.83 20.43 27.71
C ILE A 266 4.45 21.02 27.93
N PHE A 267 3.60 20.29 28.65
CA PHE A 267 2.24 20.70 29.00
C PHE A 267 2.01 20.54 30.51
N ARG A 268 1.23 21.47 31.04
CA ARG A 268 0.56 21.24 32.33
C ARG A 268 -0.81 20.67 32.03
N THR A 269 -1.10 19.50 32.58
CA THR A 269 -2.35 18.80 32.32
C THR A 269 -3.16 18.63 33.60
N GLN A 270 -4.48 18.77 33.49
CA GLN A 270 -5.42 18.31 34.50
C GLN A 270 -5.70 16.82 34.29
N ASP A 271 -6.33 16.19 35.27
CA ASP A 271 -6.72 14.78 35.11
C ASP A 271 -7.72 14.64 33.96
N GLN A 272 -7.48 13.65 33.08
CA GLN A 272 -8.25 13.38 31.87
C GLN A 272 -8.24 14.52 30.84
N GLU A 273 -7.25 15.40 30.90
CA GLU A 273 -7.09 16.42 29.84
C GLU A 273 -6.41 15.86 28.62
N SER A 274 -6.98 16.15 27.44
CA SER A 274 -6.46 15.66 26.16
C SER A 274 -5.70 16.74 25.41
N VAL A 275 -4.67 16.33 24.68
CA VAL A 275 -3.98 17.14 23.67
C VAL A 275 -4.03 16.38 22.34
N THR A 276 -4.51 17.07 21.29
CA THR A 276 -4.65 16.50 19.95
C THR A 276 -3.60 17.10 19.02
N ALA A 277 -2.85 16.24 18.34
CA ALA A 277 -1.94 16.61 17.25
C ALA A 277 -2.57 16.27 15.90
N LYS A 278 -2.53 17.21 14.95
CA LYS A 278 -2.88 17.03 13.54
C LYS A 278 -1.62 17.18 12.71
N VAL A 279 -1.18 16.11 12.07
CA VAL A 279 0.07 16.05 11.32
C VAL A 279 -0.23 15.81 9.85
N GLY A 280 -0.15 16.85 9.04
CA GLY A 280 -0.21 16.77 7.58
C GLY A 280 1.09 16.22 7.03
N LEU A 281 1.00 15.32 6.06
CA LEU A 281 2.12 14.65 5.41
C LEU A 281 2.19 15.03 3.93
N SER A 282 3.40 15.03 3.38
CA SER A 282 3.65 15.21 1.94
C SER A 282 4.98 14.55 1.56
N TYR A 283 5.09 14.12 0.30
CA TYR A 283 6.37 13.67 -0.27
C TYR A 283 7.06 14.77 -1.10
N THR A 284 6.48 15.97 -1.16
CA THR A 284 6.96 17.03 -2.06
C THR A 284 7.53 18.24 -1.33
N SER A 285 6.85 18.75 -0.30
CA SER A 285 7.34 19.87 0.51
C SER A 285 6.59 20.03 1.84
N VAL A 286 7.16 20.85 2.74
CA VAL A 286 6.51 21.27 4.00
C VAL A 286 5.24 22.11 3.71
N GLU A 287 5.28 22.98 2.70
CA GLU A 287 4.15 23.79 2.30
C GLU A 287 2.98 22.93 1.82
N ASN A 288 3.26 21.87 1.07
CA ASN A 288 2.23 20.91 0.65
C ASN A 288 1.71 20.07 1.81
N ALA A 289 2.56 19.68 2.76
CA ALA A 289 2.11 19.04 4.00
C ALA A 289 1.17 19.94 4.81
N ARG A 290 1.48 21.24 4.89
CA ARG A 290 0.62 22.25 5.51
C ARG A 290 -0.71 22.38 4.73
N LEU A 291 -0.66 22.49 3.41
CA LEU A 291 -1.83 22.58 2.56
C LEU A 291 -2.75 21.35 2.71
N ASN A 292 -2.18 20.14 2.75
CA ASN A 292 -2.91 18.90 3.00
C ASN A 292 -3.64 18.97 4.34
N ARG A 293 -2.95 19.37 5.42
CA ARG A 293 -3.51 19.50 6.76
C ARG A 293 -4.64 20.54 6.82
N GLU A 294 -4.43 21.70 6.21
CA GLU A 294 -5.43 22.78 6.19
C GLU A 294 -6.66 22.40 5.36
N THR A 295 -6.46 21.70 4.24
CA THR A 295 -7.57 21.29 3.37
C THR A 295 -8.40 20.17 4.01
N GLU A 296 -7.76 19.18 4.64
CA GLU A 296 -8.46 17.98 5.09
C GLU A 296 -8.89 18.01 6.55
N ALA A 297 -8.19 18.76 7.43
CA ALA A 297 -8.38 18.63 8.87
C ALA A 297 -8.42 19.96 9.65
N ALA A 298 -8.38 21.14 9.02
CA ALA A 298 -8.29 22.40 9.75
C ALA A 298 -9.35 22.55 10.84
N THR A 299 -10.59 22.27 10.51
CA THR A 299 -11.75 22.47 11.41
C THR A 299 -12.24 21.21 12.11
N LEU A 300 -11.71 20.04 11.75
CA LEU A 300 -12.19 18.78 12.33
C LEU A 300 -11.72 18.61 13.77
N THR A 301 -12.61 18.22 14.65
CA THR A 301 -12.26 17.61 15.92
C THR A 301 -11.78 16.17 15.71
N PHE A 302 -11.13 15.58 16.72
CA PHE A 302 -10.75 14.16 16.68
C PHE A 302 -11.95 13.23 16.43
N ASP A 303 -13.06 13.48 17.14
CA ASP A 303 -14.25 12.61 17.06
C ASP A 303 -14.96 12.73 15.71
N GLU A 304 -15.00 13.93 15.10
CA GLU A 304 -15.50 14.14 13.73
C GLU A 304 -14.62 13.40 12.71
N ALA A 305 -13.30 13.50 12.83
CA ALA A 305 -12.38 12.79 11.93
C ALA A 305 -12.53 11.26 12.05
N ARG A 306 -12.65 10.75 13.28
CA ARG A 306 -12.93 9.33 13.55
C ARG A 306 -14.24 8.87 12.92
N GLU A 307 -15.30 9.65 13.05
CA GLU A 307 -16.61 9.32 12.47
C GLU A 307 -16.56 9.34 10.94
N ILE A 308 -15.90 10.32 10.32
CA ILE A 308 -15.68 10.37 8.87
C ILE A 308 -14.90 9.13 8.40
N SER A 309 -13.84 8.76 9.12
CA SER A 309 -13.06 7.56 8.82
C SER A 309 -13.91 6.29 8.90
N ARG A 310 -14.73 6.14 9.96
CA ARG A 310 -15.65 5.02 10.12
C ARG A 310 -16.67 4.94 8.96
N GLN A 311 -17.28 6.06 8.59
CA GLN A 311 -18.24 6.12 7.47
C GLN A 311 -17.59 5.77 6.14
N THR A 312 -16.37 6.23 5.91
CA THR A 312 -15.61 5.89 4.70
C THR A 312 -15.33 4.39 4.64
N TRP A 313 -14.94 3.77 5.76
CA TRP A 313 -14.76 2.32 5.82
C TRP A 313 -16.07 1.55 5.58
N GLU A 314 -17.19 2.01 6.14
CA GLU A 314 -18.50 1.39 5.87
C GLU A 314 -18.89 1.47 4.39
N GLU A 315 -18.60 2.58 3.73
CA GLU A 315 -18.83 2.73 2.29
C GLU A 315 -17.97 1.74 1.49
N TYR A 316 -16.66 1.71 1.75
CA TYR A 316 -15.74 0.85 1.01
C TYR A 316 -16.01 -0.64 1.25
N LEU A 317 -16.15 -1.06 2.50
CA LEU A 317 -16.49 -2.44 2.84
C LEU A 317 -17.87 -2.84 2.28
N GLY A 318 -18.81 -1.90 2.26
CA GLY A 318 -20.18 -2.10 1.79
C GLY A 318 -20.32 -2.33 0.29
N ARG A 319 -19.28 -2.09 -0.51
CA ARG A 319 -19.28 -2.38 -1.95
C ARG A 319 -19.31 -3.88 -2.26
N ILE A 320 -18.82 -4.71 -1.33
CA ILE A 320 -18.93 -6.17 -1.42
C ILE A 320 -19.61 -6.70 -0.15
N ARG A 321 -20.83 -7.21 -0.29
CA ARG A 321 -21.58 -7.77 0.83
C ARG A 321 -21.65 -9.27 0.73
N VAL A 322 -21.28 -9.96 1.81
CA VAL A 322 -21.33 -11.41 1.91
C VAL A 322 -22.35 -11.84 2.95
N GLU A 323 -23.09 -12.91 2.64
CA GLU A 323 -24.01 -13.55 3.55
C GLU A 323 -23.47 -14.94 3.91
N THR A 324 -23.31 -15.17 5.20
CA THR A 324 -22.90 -16.46 5.76
C THR A 324 -23.51 -16.60 7.16
N PRO A 325 -23.89 -17.81 7.59
CA PRO A 325 -24.42 -18.04 8.93
C PRO A 325 -23.34 -17.93 10.02
N ALA A 326 -22.05 -18.05 9.65
CA ALA A 326 -20.96 -18.03 10.61
C ALA A 326 -20.35 -16.62 10.70
N ARG A 327 -20.33 -16.06 11.93
CA ARG A 327 -19.69 -14.75 12.17
C ARG A 327 -18.21 -14.75 11.81
N GLU A 328 -17.52 -15.85 12.08
CA GLU A 328 -16.09 -16.02 11.82
C GLU A 328 -15.75 -15.89 10.34
N ASP A 329 -16.62 -16.32 9.44
CA ASP A 329 -16.41 -16.17 8.00
C ASP A 329 -16.55 -14.71 7.57
N LYS A 330 -17.52 -13.96 8.17
CA LYS A 330 -17.60 -12.50 7.96
C LYS A 330 -16.34 -11.81 8.47
N VAL A 331 -15.83 -12.19 9.65
CA VAL A 331 -14.58 -11.62 10.20
C VAL A 331 -13.41 -11.88 9.26
N LYS A 332 -13.21 -13.10 8.77
CA LYS A 332 -12.15 -13.42 7.81
C LYS A 332 -12.28 -12.61 6.53
N PHE A 333 -13.50 -12.55 5.97
CA PHE A 333 -13.75 -11.85 4.72
C PHE A 333 -13.52 -10.34 4.84
N TYR A 334 -14.15 -9.68 5.82
CA TYR A 334 -14.05 -8.22 5.95
C TYR A 334 -12.68 -7.78 6.47
N THR A 335 -12.00 -8.59 7.27
CA THR A 335 -10.60 -8.31 7.64
C THR A 335 -9.67 -8.45 6.44
N GLY A 336 -9.84 -9.49 5.61
CA GLY A 336 -9.09 -9.63 4.36
C GLY A 336 -9.34 -8.46 3.39
N LEU A 337 -10.60 -8.04 3.25
CA LEU A 337 -10.96 -6.88 2.44
C LEU A 337 -10.38 -5.58 3.00
N TYR A 338 -10.43 -5.38 4.32
CA TYR A 338 -9.80 -4.24 5.00
C TYR A 338 -8.29 -4.18 4.70
N HIS A 339 -7.56 -5.29 4.83
CA HIS A 339 -6.14 -5.34 4.51
C HIS A 339 -5.87 -5.02 3.02
N ALA A 340 -6.71 -5.51 2.12
CA ALA A 340 -6.60 -5.21 0.68
C ALA A 340 -6.84 -3.72 0.37
N LEU A 341 -7.65 -3.04 1.15
CA LEU A 341 -8.01 -1.62 0.98
C LEU A 341 -7.08 -0.66 1.73
N LEU A 342 -6.22 -1.13 2.63
CA LEU A 342 -5.19 -0.27 3.21
C LEU A 342 -4.22 0.21 2.12
N GLY A 343 -3.84 -0.66 1.19
CA GLY A 343 -2.91 -0.36 0.11
C GLY A 343 -1.56 0.13 0.62
N ARG A 344 -0.69 0.55 -0.30
CA ARG A 344 0.56 1.25 0.01
C ARG A 344 0.39 2.75 0.21
N GLY A 345 -0.79 3.23 -0.04
CA GLY A 345 -1.22 4.57 0.26
C GLY A 345 -0.91 5.62 -0.80
N LEU A 346 -1.70 6.66 -0.67
CA LEU A 346 -1.65 7.86 -1.48
C LEU A 346 -0.27 8.52 -1.41
N ALA A 347 0.21 9.02 -2.55
CA ALA A 347 1.53 9.66 -2.64
C ALA A 347 1.52 11.02 -3.37
N SER A 348 0.35 11.53 -3.73
CA SER A 348 0.17 12.89 -4.24
C SER A 348 -0.52 13.79 -3.23
N ASP A 349 -0.25 15.09 -3.30
CA ASP A 349 -0.86 16.11 -2.48
C ASP A 349 -2.25 16.53 -2.99
N VAL A 350 -3.03 17.24 -2.18
CA VAL A 350 -4.39 17.69 -2.53
C VAL A 350 -4.43 18.57 -3.78
N ASN A 351 -3.35 19.28 -4.07
CA ASN A 351 -3.19 20.11 -5.27
C ASN A 351 -2.64 19.35 -6.48
N GLY A 352 -2.38 18.03 -6.35
CA GLY A 352 -1.84 17.18 -7.40
C GLY A 352 -0.33 17.25 -7.57
N ALA A 353 0.40 17.89 -6.67
CA ALA A 353 1.85 17.77 -6.64
C ALA A 353 2.24 16.33 -6.29
N TYR A 354 3.28 15.81 -6.92
CA TYR A 354 3.76 14.44 -6.69
C TYR A 354 5.29 14.35 -6.81
N PRO A 355 5.93 13.41 -6.11
CA PRO A 355 7.35 13.17 -6.27
C PRO A 355 7.64 12.45 -7.60
N ARG A 356 8.55 12.98 -8.43
CA ARG A 356 9.03 12.27 -9.63
C ARG A 356 10.09 11.24 -9.30
N ASN A 357 10.31 10.33 -10.24
CA ASN A 357 11.33 9.28 -10.09
C ASN A 357 12.75 9.82 -9.89
N ASP A 358 13.09 10.99 -10.41
CA ASP A 358 14.39 11.66 -10.23
C ASP A 358 14.50 12.47 -8.92
N GLY A 359 13.41 12.62 -8.17
CA GLY A 359 13.34 13.39 -6.93
C GLY A 359 12.88 14.83 -7.08
N SER A 360 12.64 15.30 -8.28
CA SER A 360 11.96 16.57 -8.51
C SER A 360 10.45 16.46 -8.21
N VAL A 361 9.77 17.59 -8.18
CA VAL A 361 8.32 17.62 -7.98
C VAL A 361 7.62 17.76 -9.33
N GLY A 362 6.65 16.87 -9.58
CA GLY A 362 5.77 16.89 -10.73
C GLY A 362 4.39 17.43 -10.39
N GLN A 363 3.57 17.64 -11.41
CA GLN A 363 2.21 18.10 -11.29
C GLN A 363 1.27 17.19 -12.09
N ILE A 364 0.33 16.56 -11.40
CA ILE A 364 -0.80 15.85 -12.02
C ILE A 364 -1.71 16.90 -12.67
N PRO A 365 -2.16 16.70 -13.91
CA PRO A 365 -3.06 17.65 -14.56
C PRO A 365 -4.30 17.94 -13.73
N LEU A 366 -4.73 19.20 -13.73
CA LEU A 366 -5.92 19.63 -13.00
C LEU A 366 -7.12 19.78 -13.95
N LYS A 367 -8.29 19.37 -13.48
CA LYS A 367 -9.58 19.67 -14.06
C LYS A 367 -10.45 20.31 -12.98
N ASP A 368 -10.97 21.48 -13.27
CA ASP A 368 -11.78 22.25 -12.31
C ASP A 368 -11.07 22.46 -10.95
N GLY A 369 -9.75 22.65 -10.98
CA GLY A 369 -8.91 22.86 -9.80
C GLY A 369 -8.58 21.59 -9.00
N LYS A 370 -9.00 20.41 -9.46
CA LYS A 370 -8.72 19.12 -8.80
C LYS A 370 -7.83 18.24 -9.68
N PRO A 371 -6.92 17.45 -9.08
CA PRO A 371 -6.15 16.45 -9.83
C PRO A 371 -7.07 15.48 -10.55
N VAL A 372 -6.77 15.15 -11.80
CA VAL A 372 -7.58 14.22 -12.62
C VAL A 372 -7.45 12.77 -12.17
N HIS A 373 -6.43 12.44 -11.42
CA HIS A 373 -6.21 11.16 -10.72
C HIS A 373 -5.26 11.38 -9.54
N ASN A 374 -5.09 10.38 -8.71
CA ASN A 374 -4.08 10.38 -7.66
C ASN A 374 -2.81 9.62 -8.09
N LEU A 375 -1.72 9.83 -7.35
CA LEU A 375 -0.57 8.93 -7.38
C LEU A 375 -0.57 8.09 -6.11
N TYR A 376 -0.35 6.77 -6.26
CA TYR A 376 -0.23 5.83 -5.14
C TYR A 376 1.15 5.18 -5.13
N ASN A 377 1.69 4.95 -3.94
CA ASN A 377 2.74 3.96 -3.75
C ASN A 377 2.16 2.57 -4.00
N THR A 378 2.96 1.66 -4.54
CA THR A 378 2.48 0.32 -4.91
C THR A 378 3.46 -0.75 -4.48
N ASP A 379 2.95 -1.93 -4.22
CA ASP A 379 3.75 -3.12 -4.08
C ASP A 379 4.24 -3.64 -5.43
N ALA A 380 5.13 -4.61 -5.40
CA ALA A 380 5.51 -5.36 -6.59
C ALA A 380 4.27 -6.01 -7.24
N ALA A 381 4.18 -5.90 -8.55
CA ALA A 381 3.04 -6.37 -9.34
C ALA A 381 2.80 -7.88 -9.21
N TRP A 382 3.83 -8.64 -8.84
CA TRP A 382 3.79 -10.10 -8.72
C TRP A 382 2.64 -10.64 -7.85
N GLY A 383 2.45 -10.09 -6.66
CA GLY A 383 1.38 -10.51 -5.75
C GLY A 383 -0.01 -10.00 -6.16
N ALA A 384 -0.10 -8.76 -6.63
CA ALA A 384 -1.38 -8.10 -6.91
C ALA A 384 -2.15 -8.73 -8.08
N GLN A 385 -1.45 -9.22 -9.10
CA GLN A 385 -2.07 -9.76 -10.31
C GLN A 385 -2.85 -11.07 -10.09
N TRP A 386 -2.61 -11.81 -8.99
CA TRP A 386 -3.22 -13.12 -8.75
C TRP A 386 -4.72 -13.04 -8.47
N ASN A 387 -5.14 -12.11 -7.63
CA ASN A 387 -6.54 -11.97 -7.25
C ASN A 387 -6.93 -10.55 -6.80
N LEU A 388 -6.00 -9.71 -6.35
CA LEU A 388 -6.30 -8.39 -5.82
C LEU A 388 -6.84 -7.44 -6.91
N THR A 389 -6.27 -7.48 -8.10
CA THR A 389 -6.72 -6.70 -9.26
C THR A 389 -8.14 -7.04 -9.70
N GLN A 390 -8.58 -8.29 -9.52
CA GLN A 390 -9.96 -8.70 -9.79
C GLN A 390 -10.94 -8.09 -8.77
N VAL A 391 -10.54 -7.98 -7.51
CA VAL A 391 -11.33 -7.28 -6.48
C VAL A 391 -11.44 -5.79 -6.84
N TRP A 392 -10.34 -5.16 -7.27
CA TRP A 392 -10.38 -3.76 -7.72
C TRP A 392 -11.28 -3.58 -8.94
N ALA A 393 -11.19 -4.46 -9.93
CA ALA A 393 -12.03 -4.39 -11.13
C ALA A 393 -13.53 -4.51 -10.80
N LEU A 394 -13.88 -5.33 -9.82
CA LEU A 394 -15.28 -5.58 -9.44
C LEU A 394 -15.88 -4.44 -8.61
N ALA A 395 -15.13 -3.85 -7.69
CA ALA A 395 -15.70 -2.98 -6.67
C ALA A 395 -14.97 -1.63 -6.49
N TYR A 396 -13.75 -1.48 -7.03
CA TYR A 396 -12.92 -0.28 -6.86
C TYR A 396 -12.25 0.16 -8.17
N PRO A 397 -13.02 0.28 -9.28
CA PRO A 397 -12.44 0.57 -10.61
C PRO A 397 -11.75 1.92 -10.66
N GLU A 398 -12.20 2.92 -9.89
CA GLU A 398 -11.56 4.22 -9.76
C GLU A 398 -10.14 4.12 -9.18
N TYR A 399 -9.96 3.32 -8.12
CA TYR A 399 -8.64 3.06 -7.56
C TYR A 399 -7.76 2.31 -8.55
N TYR A 400 -8.32 1.33 -9.27
CA TYR A 400 -7.57 0.57 -10.27
C TYR A 400 -7.05 1.46 -11.41
N SER A 401 -7.88 2.41 -11.86
CA SER A 401 -7.48 3.41 -12.86
C SER A 401 -6.35 4.32 -12.34
N ASP A 402 -6.47 4.82 -11.11
CA ASP A 402 -5.45 5.65 -10.47
C ASP A 402 -4.14 4.88 -10.21
N TYR A 403 -4.24 3.60 -9.83
CA TYR A 403 -3.08 2.70 -9.70
C TYR A 403 -2.30 2.60 -11.01
N ILE A 404 -2.98 2.39 -12.14
CA ILE A 404 -2.34 2.35 -13.46
C ILE A 404 -1.74 3.72 -13.80
N SER A 405 -2.49 4.80 -13.59
CA SER A 405 -2.03 6.17 -13.85
C SER A 405 -0.77 6.50 -13.05
N SER A 406 -0.64 5.98 -11.82
CA SER A 406 0.57 6.12 -10.99
C SER A 406 1.80 5.52 -11.67
N HIS A 407 1.69 4.31 -12.20
CA HIS A 407 2.77 3.67 -12.94
C HIS A 407 3.08 4.38 -14.25
N LEU A 408 2.06 4.95 -14.92
CA LEU A 408 2.26 5.72 -16.14
C LEU A 408 2.96 7.06 -15.90
N LEU A 409 2.77 7.71 -14.74
CA LEU A 409 3.57 8.87 -14.35
C LEU A 409 5.04 8.51 -14.23
N VAL A 410 5.36 7.42 -13.52
CA VAL A 410 6.75 6.93 -13.41
C VAL A 410 7.32 6.54 -14.78
N TYR A 411 6.53 5.91 -15.64
CA TYR A 411 6.95 5.60 -17.01
C TYR A 411 7.26 6.86 -17.83
N LYS A 412 6.42 7.88 -17.75
CA LYS A 412 6.64 9.16 -18.43
C LYS A 412 7.89 9.90 -17.91
N ASP A 413 8.14 9.81 -16.61
CA ASP A 413 9.28 10.47 -15.98
C ASP A 413 10.62 9.73 -16.26
N ALA A 414 10.62 8.40 -16.30
CA ALA A 414 11.84 7.59 -16.30
C ALA A 414 11.95 6.59 -17.46
N GLY A 415 10.93 6.48 -18.30
CA GLY A 415 10.91 5.67 -19.52
C GLY A 415 10.72 4.17 -19.34
N TRP A 416 10.41 3.68 -18.11
CA TRP A 416 10.22 2.28 -17.81
C TRP A 416 9.08 2.05 -16.81
N LEU A 417 8.34 0.94 -16.98
CA LEU A 417 7.39 0.48 -15.97
C LEU A 417 8.15 -0.10 -14.78
N ALA A 418 7.86 0.41 -13.59
CA ALA A 418 8.36 -0.14 -12.35
C ALA A 418 7.56 -1.39 -11.92
N ASP A 419 8.21 -2.35 -11.27
CA ASP A 419 7.51 -3.49 -10.66
C ASP A 419 6.66 -3.04 -9.47
N GLY A 420 7.23 -2.18 -8.62
CA GLY A 420 6.58 -1.46 -7.54
C GLY A 420 7.19 -0.07 -7.37
N ILE A 421 6.48 0.82 -6.69
CA ILE A 421 6.94 2.19 -6.47
C ILE A 421 6.78 2.63 -5.00
N ALA A 422 7.83 3.22 -4.46
CA ALA A 422 7.83 3.91 -3.17
C ALA A 422 8.30 5.34 -3.38
N ASN A 423 7.43 6.33 -3.18
CA ASN A 423 7.73 7.72 -3.47
C ASN A 423 8.24 7.89 -4.93
N SER A 424 7.57 7.27 -5.89
CA SER A 424 7.96 7.16 -7.31
C SER A 424 9.34 6.50 -7.58
N ARG A 425 10.04 6.05 -6.56
CA ARG A 425 11.30 5.29 -6.71
C ARG A 425 11.02 3.84 -7.05
N TYR A 426 11.93 3.22 -7.78
CA TYR A 426 11.82 1.82 -8.11
C TYR A 426 11.99 0.93 -6.88
N VAL A 427 11.01 0.07 -6.65
CA VAL A 427 11.07 -0.99 -5.66
C VAL A 427 10.66 -2.28 -6.34
N SER A 428 11.62 -3.17 -6.60
CA SER A 428 11.32 -4.47 -7.18
C SER A 428 11.35 -5.52 -6.08
N GLY A 429 10.28 -6.33 -6.00
CA GLY A 429 10.26 -7.49 -5.11
C GLY A 429 10.91 -8.71 -5.74
N VAL A 430 10.28 -9.26 -6.75
CA VAL A 430 10.69 -10.51 -7.43
C VAL A 430 11.23 -10.32 -8.85
N GLY A 431 11.16 -9.11 -9.41
CA GLY A 431 11.81 -8.74 -10.66
C GLY A 431 11.09 -9.18 -11.93
N THR A 432 9.98 -9.90 -11.85
CA THR A 432 9.24 -10.37 -13.03
C THR A 432 8.33 -9.32 -13.64
N ASN A 433 8.03 -8.27 -12.89
CA ASN A 433 7.26 -7.09 -13.32
C ASN A 433 6.02 -7.43 -14.17
N LEU A 434 5.03 -8.07 -13.54
CA LEU A 434 3.78 -8.46 -14.19
C LEU A 434 2.78 -7.31 -14.36
N LEU A 435 3.24 -6.06 -14.30
CA LEU A 435 2.39 -4.88 -14.42
C LEU A 435 1.66 -4.84 -15.78
N SER A 436 2.28 -5.34 -16.85
CA SER A 436 1.62 -5.46 -18.15
C SER A 436 0.36 -6.34 -18.09
N THR A 437 0.37 -7.42 -17.29
CA THR A 437 -0.81 -8.27 -17.06
C THR A 437 -1.90 -7.52 -16.32
N ILE A 438 -1.52 -6.72 -15.33
CA ILE A 438 -2.44 -5.88 -14.55
C ILE A 438 -3.12 -4.85 -15.46
N ILE A 439 -2.34 -4.11 -16.27
CA ILE A 439 -2.87 -3.06 -17.15
C ILE A 439 -3.75 -3.67 -18.28
N ALA A 440 -3.28 -4.75 -18.91
CA ALA A 440 -4.07 -5.45 -19.93
C ALA A 440 -5.37 -6.01 -19.33
N GLY A 441 -5.32 -6.55 -18.10
CA GLY A 441 -6.49 -7.04 -17.36
C GLY A 441 -7.52 -5.94 -17.08
N ALA A 442 -7.09 -4.76 -16.66
CA ALA A 442 -7.98 -3.61 -16.46
C ALA A 442 -8.70 -3.23 -17.76
N TYR A 443 -7.96 -3.14 -18.87
CA TYR A 443 -8.54 -2.83 -20.17
C TYR A 443 -9.59 -3.87 -20.59
N GLN A 444 -9.32 -5.16 -20.37
CA GLN A 444 -10.26 -6.25 -20.64
C GLN A 444 -11.53 -6.18 -19.78
N CYS A 445 -11.41 -5.73 -18.53
CA CYS A 445 -12.54 -5.50 -17.64
C CYS A 445 -13.33 -4.22 -17.94
N GLY A 446 -12.95 -3.45 -18.98
CA GLY A 446 -13.63 -2.23 -19.38
C GLY A 446 -13.16 -0.96 -18.65
N ILE A 447 -12.16 -1.05 -17.78
CA ILE A 447 -11.56 0.09 -17.11
C ILE A 447 -10.61 0.77 -18.10
N ARG A 448 -10.88 2.04 -18.43
CA ARG A 448 -10.16 2.77 -19.48
C ARG A 448 -9.94 4.25 -19.14
N ASP A 449 -10.16 4.64 -17.90
CA ASP A 449 -9.98 6.03 -17.42
C ASP A 449 -8.51 6.36 -17.14
N PHE A 450 -7.61 5.85 -18.00
CA PHE A 450 -6.18 6.12 -18.00
C PHE A 450 -5.70 6.32 -19.46
N ASP A 451 -4.46 6.80 -19.63
CA ASP A 451 -3.85 7.00 -20.94
C ASP A 451 -3.57 5.66 -21.63
N VAL A 452 -4.57 5.14 -22.35
CA VAL A 452 -4.55 3.82 -23.00
C VAL A 452 -3.39 3.68 -24.00
N ASN A 453 -3.05 4.74 -24.73
CA ASN A 453 -2.00 4.69 -25.74
C ASN A 453 -0.62 4.58 -25.09
N THR A 454 -0.32 5.44 -24.12
CA THR A 454 0.93 5.36 -23.34
C THR A 454 1.01 4.03 -22.58
N ALA A 455 -0.10 3.55 -22.02
CA ALA A 455 -0.14 2.29 -21.31
C ALA A 455 0.18 1.10 -22.21
N TYR A 456 -0.38 1.06 -23.44
CA TYR A 456 -0.06 0.01 -24.40
C TYR A 456 1.40 0.05 -24.84
N GLU A 457 1.94 1.23 -25.16
CA GLU A 457 3.36 1.42 -25.50
C GLU A 457 4.27 0.94 -24.37
N ALA A 458 3.98 1.34 -23.13
CA ALA A 458 4.75 0.96 -21.96
C ALA A 458 4.71 -0.56 -21.70
N CYS A 459 3.55 -1.20 -21.86
CA CYS A 459 3.41 -2.65 -21.75
C CYS A 459 4.17 -3.37 -22.86
N LEU A 460 4.07 -2.92 -24.11
CA LEU A 460 4.80 -3.52 -25.23
C LEU A 460 6.31 -3.44 -25.02
N LYS A 461 6.80 -2.29 -24.55
CA LYS A 461 8.21 -2.11 -24.15
C LYS A 461 8.60 -3.08 -23.03
N ASN A 462 7.77 -3.21 -21.99
CA ASN A 462 8.02 -4.10 -20.87
C ASN A 462 8.09 -5.59 -21.27
N GLU A 463 7.35 -6.00 -22.31
CA GLU A 463 7.36 -7.36 -22.85
C GLU A 463 8.53 -7.66 -23.80
N LEU A 464 8.98 -6.67 -24.57
CA LEU A 464 9.84 -6.90 -25.72
C LEU A 464 11.23 -6.26 -25.65
N ASP A 465 11.42 -5.26 -24.77
CA ASP A 465 12.70 -4.54 -24.63
C ASP A 465 13.40 -5.00 -23.34
N GLY A 466 14.51 -5.68 -23.50
CA GLY A 466 15.40 -6.08 -22.40
C GLY A 466 16.71 -5.31 -22.38
N GLU A 467 16.91 -4.41 -23.35
CA GLU A 467 18.14 -3.65 -23.49
C GLU A 467 18.09 -2.36 -22.64
N ASN A 468 19.21 -2.04 -21.99
CA ASN A 468 19.37 -0.79 -21.24
C ASN A 468 18.31 -0.53 -20.16
N ARG A 469 17.63 -1.56 -19.66
CA ARG A 469 16.68 -1.40 -18.56
C ARG A 469 17.41 -1.01 -17.26
N PRO A 470 16.81 -0.14 -16.43
CA PRO A 470 17.34 0.10 -15.08
C PRO A 470 17.14 -1.15 -14.21
N LEU A 471 17.95 -1.28 -13.14
CA LEU A 471 17.94 -2.46 -12.27
C LEU A 471 16.55 -2.74 -11.67
N GLY A 472 15.79 -1.72 -11.29
CA GLY A 472 14.50 -1.84 -10.62
C GLY A 472 13.26 -1.69 -11.50
N ALA A 473 13.40 -1.64 -12.82
CA ALA A 473 12.28 -1.49 -13.74
C ALA A 473 12.45 -2.33 -15.01
N GLY A 474 11.37 -2.50 -15.78
CA GLY A 474 11.35 -3.52 -16.82
C GLY A 474 11.37 -4.93 -16.22
N LYS A 475 11.45 -5.95 -17.05
CA LYS A 475 11.53 -7.36 -16.62
C LYS A 475 12.97 -7.86 -16.67
N ILE A 476 13.41 -8.50 -15.61
CA ILE A 476 14.68 -9.23 -15.58
C ILE A 476 14.64 -10.31 -16.67
N ASP A 477 15.76 -10.59 -17.33
CA ASP A 477 15.91 -11.65 -18.33
C ASP A 477 15.05 -11.51 -19.60
N THR A 478 14.35 -10.40 -19.83
CA THR A 478 13.50 -10.17 -21.03
C THR A 478 14.29 -10.38 -22.32
N ARG A 479 15.54 -9.92 -22.39
CA ARG A 479 16.39 -10.11 -23.60
C ARG A 479 16.51 -11.60 -23.98
N TYR A 480 16.73 -12.48 -23.01
CA TYR A 480 16.81 -13.91 -23.23
C TYR A 480 15.47 -14.52 -23.64
N PHE A 481 14.39 -14.08 -22.96
CA PHE A 481 13.07 -14.56 -23.30
C PHE A 481 12.65 -14.23 -24.73
N VAL A 482 12.96 -13.02 -25.18
CA VAL A 482 12.67 -12.56 -26.56
C VAL A 482 13.55 -13.30 -27.60
N GLU A 483 14.82 -13.53 -27.29
CA GLU A 483 15.78 -14.18 -28.18
C GLU A 483 15.51 -15.69 -28.34
N TYR A 484 15.31 -16.41 -27.24
CA TYR A 484 15.17 -17.88 -27.23
C TYR A 484 13.72 -18.36 -27.20
N GLY A 485 12.78 -17.47 -26.85
CA GLY A 485 11.39 -17.81 -26.54
C GLY A 485 11.23 -18.51 -25.18
N TYR A 486 12.27 -18.56 -24.39
CA TYR A 486 12.33 -18.96 -22.98
C TYR A 486 13.56 -18.30 -22.32
N VAL A 487 13.58 -18.24 -21.00
CA VAL A 487 14.74 -17.79 -20.24
C VAL A 487 15.69 -18.98 -20.05
N PRO A 488 16.90 -18.98 -20.63
CA PRO A 488 17.82 -20.11 -20.49
C PRO A 488 18.43 -20.16 -19.10
N HIS A 489 18.59 -21.38 -18.57
CA HIS A 489 19.32 -21.61 -17.33
C HIS A 489 20.82 -21.41 -17.55
N LEU A 490 21.43 -20.57 -16.73
CA LEU A 490 22.86 -20.30 -16.74
C LEU A 490 23.48 -20.84 -15.46
N ASP A 491 24.65 -21.46 -15.57
CA ASP A 491 25.40 -21.95 -14.39
C ASP A 491 25.97 -20.78 -13.55
N LYS A 492 26.20 -19.63 -14.20
CA LYS A 492 26.58 -18.36 -13.57
C LYS A 492 25.87 -17.23 -14.29
N GLY A 493 25.42 -16.24 -13.55
CA GLY A 493 24.78 -15.05 -14.13
C GLY A 493 25.76 -14.20 -14.93
N ASP A 494 25.28 -13.70 -16.06
CA ASP A 494 25.98 -12.73 -16.92
C ASP A 494 25.46 -11.32 -16.57
N GLY A 495 26.01 -10.71 -15.53
CA GLY A 495 25.59 -9.38 -15.10
C GLY A 495 24.40 -9.41 -14.11
N PRO A 496 23.50 -8.39 -14.13
CA PRO A 496 22.43 -8.23 -13.14
C PRO A 496 21.23 -9.15 -13.34
N ASP A 497 21.21 -9.93 -14.43
CA ASP A 497 20.12 -10.84 -14.72
C ASP A 497 20.19 -12.10 -13.84
N GLU A 498 19.03 -12.65 -13.47
CA GLU A 498 18.88 -13.76 -12.55
C GLU A 498 18.52 -15.09 -13.26
N ALA A 499 18.74 -15.16 -14.59
CA ALA A 499 18.43 -16.32 -15.43
C ALA A 499 18.99 -17.64 -14.89
N PHE A 500 20.18 -17.59 -14.29
CA PHE A 500 20.82 -18.77 -13.71
C PHE A 500 20.03 -19.36 -12.52
N MET A 501 19.25 -18.55 -11.80
CA MET A 501 18.50 -18.99 -10.61
C MET A 501 17.04 -19.31 -10.92
N PHE A 502 16.36 -18.51 -11.75
CA PHE A 502 14.89 -18.47 -11.86
C PHE A 502 14.35 -18.71 -13.27
N SER A 503 15.17 -19.25 -14.15
CA SER A 503 14.92 -19.36 -15.60
C SER A 503 13.55 -19.97 -15.96
N ALA A 504 13.14 -21.05 -15.30
CA ALA A 504 11.87 -21.71 -15.62
C ALA A 504 10.67 -20.91 -15.11
N SER A 505 10.71 -20.39 -13.87
CA SER A 505 9.62 -19.57 -13.35
C SER A 505 9.45 -18.26 -14.15
N HIS A 506 10.55 -17.58 -14.49
CA HIS A 506 10.50 -16.39 -15.35
C HIS A 506 9.91 -16.70 -16.73
N THR A 507 10.28 -17.84 -17.33
CA THR A 507 9.68 -18.26 -18.62
C THR A 507 8.17 -18.40 -18.54
N LEU A 508 7.65 -19.04 -17.48
CA LEU A 508 6.21 -19.22 -17.28
C LEU A 508 5.46 -17.89 -17.10
N GLU A 509 5.99 -17.04 -16.24
CA GLU A 509 5.40 -15.74 -15.96
C GLU A 509 5.42 -14.80 -17.18
N TYR A 510 6.51 -14.82 -17.95
CA TYR A 510 6.62 -14.03 -19.17
C TYR A 510 5.75 -14.55 -20.29
N ALA A 511 5.59 -15.86 -20.41
CA ALA A 511 4.64 -16.47 -21.35
C ALA A 511 3.20 -16.06 -21.06
N TYR A 512 2.81 -16.04 -19.80
CA TYR A 512 1.48 -15.56 -19.36
C TYR A 512 1.31 -14.06 -19.62
N SER A 513 2.28 -13.24 -19.27
CA SER A 513 2.24 -11.80 -19.48
C SER A 513 2.17 -11.43 -20.98
N ALA A 514 3.00 -12.08 -21.81
CA ALA A 514 2.96 -11.92 -23.27
C ALA A 514 1.58 -12.26 -23.83
N TRP A 515 0.96 -13.36 -23.37
CA TRP A 515 -0.42 -13.70 -23.76
C TRP A 515 -1.42 -12.60 -23.39
N ALA A 516 -1.34 -12.05 -22.18
CA ALA A 516 -2.26 -11.00 -21.73
C ALA A 516 -2.17 -9.75 -22.61
N VAL A 517 -0.96 -9.30 -22.93
CA VAL A 517 -0.74 -8.15 -23.82
C VAL A 517 -1.13 -8.48 -25.26
N ALA A 518 -0.94 -9.73 -25.72
CA ALA A 518 -1.41 -10.18 -27.03
C ALA A 518 -2.93 -10.03 -27.17
N GLN A 519 -3.71 -10.43 -26.14
CA GLN A 519 -5.17 -10.25 -26.20
C GLN A 519 -5.55 -8.77 -26.34
N TRP A 520 -4.82 -7.87 -25.69
CA TRP A 520 -5.01 -6.43 -25.83
C TRP A 520 -4.61 -5.94 -27.23
N ALA A 521 -3.45 -6.35 -27.76
CA ALA A 521 -3.03 -6.06 -29.13
C ALA A 521 -4.09 -6.46 -30.16
N LYS A 522 -4.69 -7.66 -30.00
CA LYS A 522 -5.78 -8.14 -30.84
C LYS A 522 -6.99 -7.19 -30.84
N GLN A 523 -7.41 -6.72 -29.67
CA GLN A 523 -8.53 -5.76 -29.57
C GLN A 523 -8.22 -4.41 -30.21
N LEU A 524 -6.96 -3.99 -30.17
CA LEU A 524 -6.49 -2.76 -30.81
C LEU A 524 -6.20 -2.92 -32.31
N GLY A 525 -6.38 -4.11 -32.89
CA GLY A 525 -6.10 -4.40 -34.29
C GLY A 525 -4.61 -4.43 -34.65
N LYS A 526 -3.72 -4.56 -33.66
CA LYS A 526 -2.26 -4.60 -33.84
C LYS A 526 -1.79 -6.03 -34.11
N THR A 527 -1.99 -6.48 -35.37
CA THR A 527 -1.80 -7.89 -35.78
C THR A 527 -0.35 -8.38 -35.58
N ASP A 528 0.64 -7.56 -35.90
CA ASP A 528 2.05 -7.96 -35.81
C ASP A 528 2.46 -8.16 -34.35
N ASP A 529 2.09 -7.24 -33.46
CA ASP A 529 2.32 -7.36 -32.02
C ASP A 529 1.60 -8.60 -31.46
N TYR A 530 0.34 -8.81 -31.86
CA TYR A 530 -0.42 -10.00 -31.48
C TYR A 530 0.32 -11.29 -31.83
N ASN A 531 0.76 -11.44 -33.07
CA ASN A 531 1.42 -12.64 -33.56
C ASN A 531 2.73 -12.89 -32.80
N ARG A 532 3.55 -11.85 -32.63
CA ARG A 532 4.83 -11.92 -31.91
C ARG A 532 4.64 -12.33 -30.45
N LEU A 533 3.72 -11.69 -29.75
CA LEU A 533 3.44 -11.96 -28.34
C LEU A 533 2.79 -13.35 -28.16
N MET A 534 1.93 -13.79 -29.08
CA MET A 534 1.36 -15.15 -29.06
C MET A 534 2.40 -16.23 -29.30
N ASP A 535 3.46 -15.96 -30.07
CA ASP A 535 4.59 -16.91 -30.17
C ASP A 535 5.38 -17.01 -28.85
N LEU A 536 5.65 -15.86 -28.24
CA LEU A 536 6.31 -15.80 -26.91
C LEU A 536 5.47 -16.47 -25.81
N SER A 537 4.13 -16.39 -25.89
CA SER A 537 3.24 -17.04 -24.93
C SER A 537 3.37 -18.56 -24.88
N LYS A 538 3.98 -19.18 -25.90
CA LYS A 538 4.30 -20.62 -25.95
C LYS A 538 5.61 -20.96 -25.23
N GLY A 539 6.24 -20.02 -24.58
CA GLY A 539 7.51 -20.25 -23.84
C GLY A 539 7.44 -21.43 -22.89
N TRP A 540 6.29 -21.62 -22.23
CA TRP A 540 6.07 -22.75 -21.33
C TRP A 540 6.22 -24.11 -22.04
N GLU A 541 5.79 -24.24 -23.30
CA GLU A 541 5.93 -25.49 -24.09
C GLU A 541 7.39 -25.81 -24.38
N ARG A 542 8.23 -24.78 -24.52
CA ARG A 542 9.66 -24.92 -24.84
C ARG A 542 10.47 -25.47 -23.69
N ILE A 543 9.99 -25.30 -22.45
CA ILE A 543 10.63 -25.77 -21.23
C ILE A 543 9.89 -26.98 -20.58
N TYR A 544 8.78 -27.43 -21.16
CA TYR A 544 8.12 -28.65 -20.70
C TYR A 544 8.90 -29.89 -21.17
N ASP A 545 9.28 -30.77 -20.23
CA ASP A 545 10.00 -32.02 -20.50
C ASP A 545 9.04 -33.22 -20.40
N PRO A 546 8.63 -33.82 -21.53
CA PRO A 546 7.71 -34.96 -21.52
C PRO A 546 8.31 -36.22 -20.90
N SER A 547 9.63 -36.31 -20.73
CA SER A 547 10.27 -37.45 -20.12
C SER A 547 10.01 -37.58 -18.62
N CYS A 548 9.68 -36.46 -17.96
CA CYS A 548 9.38 -36.41 -16.54
C CYS A 548 8.02 -35.73 -16.21
N ASN A 549 7.31 -35.19 -17.19
CA ASN A 549 6.05 -34.46 -17.07
C ASN A 549 6.12 -33.18 -16.22
N PHE A 550 7.27 -32.50 -16.21
CA PHE A 550 7.47 -31.23 -15.52
C PHE A 550 8.00 -30.17 -16.46
N VAL A 551 7.77 -28.91 -16.11
CA VAL A 551 8.62 -27.84 -16.61
C VAL A 551 10.01 -28.01 -16.00
N ARG A 552 11.04 -27.91 -16.84
CA ARG A 552 12.43 -28.17 -16.47
C ARG A 552 13.32 -27.05 -17.01
N PRO A 553 14.23 -26.48 -16.20
CA PRO A 553 15.16 -25.48 -16.69
C PRO A 553 15.95 -26.00 -17.91
N LYS A 554 16.11 -25.10 -18.91
CA LYS A 554 16.69 -25.41 -20.21
C LYS A 554 17.86 -24.50 -20.50
N LYS A 555 18.96 -25.04 -21.00
CA LYS A 555 20.20 -24.30 -21.33
C LYS A 555 20.07 -23.53 -22.65
N LYS A 556 21.00 -22.61 -22.95
CA LYS A 556 21.06 -21.86 -24.22
C LYS A 556 21.15 -22.77 -25.47
N ASP A 557 21.80 -23.91 -25.36
CA ASP A 557 21.94 -24.89 -26.44
C ASP A 557 20.67 -25.75 -26.68
N GLY A 558 19.61 -25.49 -25.92
CA GLY A 558 18.34 -26.20 -26.03
C GLY A 558 18.28 -27.53 -25.25
N THR A 559 19.33 -27.93 -24.53
CA THR A 559 19.31 -29.10 -23.65
C THR A 559 18.73 -28.75 -22.29
N PHE A 560 18.07 -29.71 -21.65
CA PHE A 560 17.63 -29.57 -20.26
C PHE A 560 18.81 -29.68 -19.29
N ILE A 561 18.70 -29.04 -18.12
CA ILE A 561 19.72 -29.20 -17.07
C ILE A 561 19.84 -30.66 -16.64
N GLU A 562 21.04 -31.10 -16.27
CA GLU A 562 21.30 -32.42 -15.71
C GLU A 562 20.90 -32.45 -14.21
N ASP A 563 20.85 -33.65 -13.63
CA ASP A 563 20.55 -33.90 -12.21
C ASP A 563 19.28 -33.15 -11.73
N PHE A 564 18.22 -33.17 -12.56
CA PHE A 564 16.96 -32.49 -12.26
C PHE A 564 16.19 -33.22 -11.15
N ASN A 565 15.94 -32.50 -10.07
CA ASN A 565 15.04 -32.93 -8.99
C ASN A 565 13.83 -31.99 -8.92
N PRO A 566 12.61 -32.47 -9.23
CA PRO A 566 11.41 -31.60 -9.24
C PRO A 566 11.03 -31.02 -7.88
N MET A 567 11.58 -31.55 -6.79
CA MET A 567 11.38 -31.02 -5.43
C MET A 567 12.43 -29.97 -5.02
N GLN A 568 13.47 -29.82 -5.82
CA GLN A 568 14.51 -28.85 -5.50
C GLN A 568 14.01 -27.41 -5.69
N VAL A 569 14.07 -26.61 -4.63
CA VAL A 569 13.78 -25.17 -4.65
C VAL A 569 14.96 -24.35 -5.17
N TRP A 570 14.72 -23.16 -5.70
CA TRP A 570 15.72 -22.16 -6.10
C TRP A 570 16.59 -22.53 -7.32
N ARG A 571 16.42 -23.69 -7.92
CA ARG A 571 17.16 -24.07 -9.13
C ARG A 571 16.27 -23.98 -10.37
N GLY A 572 16.19 -22.79 -10.93
CA GLY A 572 15.29 -22.42 -12.03
C GLY A 572 13.92 -21.96 -11.60
N PHE A 573 13.62 -21.95 -10.31
CA PHE A 573 12.30 -21.62 -9.75
C PHE A 573 12.45 -20.65 -8.57
N GLN A 574 11.81 -19.51 -8.64
CA GLN A 574 11.82 -18.52 -7.58
C GLN A 574 10.87 -18.94 -6.44
N GLU A 575 11.42 -19.03 -5.22
CA GLU A 575 10.66 -19.38 -3.99
C GLU A 575 9.81 -20.65 -4.10
N GLY A 576 10.18 -21.55 -5.02
CA GLY A 576 9.42 -22.76 -5.31
C GLY A 576 10.21 -23.80 -6.08
N ASN A 577 9.50 -24.77 -6.61
CA ASN A 577 10.04 -25.92 -7.33
C ASN A 577 9.15 -26.33 -8.53
N ALA A 578 9.55 -27.35 -9.28
CA ALA A 578 8.83 -27.76 -10.47
C ALA A 578 7.41 -28.29 -10.18
N TRP A 579 7.16 -28.90 -9.02
CA TRP A 579 5.81 -29.32 -8.62
C TRP A 579 4.83 -28.15 -8.49
N GLN A 580 5.29 -27.03 -7.97
CA GLN A 580 4.46 -25.83 -7.82
C GLN A 580 4.28 -25.09 -9.16
N TYR A 581 5.37 -24.96 -9.93
CA TYR A 581 5.38 -24.11 -11.13
C TYR A 581 4.87 -24.80 -12.40
N THR A 582 4.90 -26.15 -12.53
CA THR A 582 4.42 -26.83 -13.74
C THR A 582 2.96 -26.51 -14.05
N PHE A 583 2.14 -26.24 -13.03
CA PHE A 583 0.74 -25.86 -13.19
C PHE A 583 0.51 -24.38 -13.47
N TYR A 584 1.55 -23.54 -13.43
CA TYR A 584 1.43 -22.10 -13.68
C TYR A 584 1.40 -21.78 -15.20
N VAL A 585 0.36 -22.29 -15.86
CA VAL A 585 0.05 -22.01 -17.26
C VAL A 585 -1.42 -21.57 -17.38
N PRO A 586 -1.84 -20.47 -16.70
CA PRO A 586 -3.26 -20.08 -16.62
C PRO A 586 -3.86 -19.70 -17.98
N HIS A 587 -3.03 -19.26 -18.92
CA HIS A 587 -3.43 -18.84 -20.26
C HIS A 587 -3.64 -20.00 -21.24
N ASP A 588 -3.10 -21.18 -20.94
CA ASP A 588 -3.24 -22.38 -21.80
C ASP A 588 -3.35 -23.68 -20.99
N ALA A 589 -4.24 -23.68 -20.01
CA ALA A 589 -4.49 -24.87 -19.18
C ALA A 589 -4.91 -26.10 -20.01
N LYS A 590 -5.65 -25.90 -21.12
CA LYS A 590 -6.02 -26.99 -22.03
C LYS A 590 -4.81 -27.59 -22.74
N GLY A 591 -3.88 -26.74 -23.19
CA GLY A 591 -2.62 -27.18 -23.81
C GLY A 591 -1.78 -27.99 -22.82
N LEU A 592 -1.67 -27.52 -21.56
CA LEU A 592 -0.95 -28.25 -20.51
C LEU A 592 -1.57 -29.63 -20.25
N VAL A 593 -2.89 -29.72 -20.06
CA VAL A 593 -3.59 -31.01 -19.85
C VAL A 593 -3.40 -31.95 -21.06
N ALA A 594 -3.43 -31.41 -22.28
CA ALA A 594 -3.21 -32.21 -23.48
C ALA A 594 -1.78 -32.76 -23.56
N LYS A 595 -0.76 -32.03 -23.08
CA LYS A 595 0.63 -32.46 -23.06
C LYS A 595 0.92 -33.47 -21.95
N VAL A 596 0.40 -33.25 -20.77
CA VAL A 596 0.59 -34.13 -19.59
C VAL A 596 -0.24 -35.40 -19.72
N GLY A 597 -1.41 -35.30 -20.34
CA GLY A 597 -2.44 -36.35 -20.31
C GLY A 597 -3.38 -36.19 -19.13
N ALA A 598 -4.70 -36.22 -19.38
CA ALA A 598 -5.70 -35.92 -18.36
C ALA A 598 -5.61 -36.80 -17.10
N ASP A 599 -5.32 -38.08 -17.26
CA ASP A 599 -5.19 -39.03 -16.14
C ASP A 599 -3.98 -38.66 -15.25
N VAL A 600 -2.83 -38.37 -15.87
CA VAL A 600 -1.61 -37.95 -15.13
C VAL A 600 -1.77 -36.60 -14.48
N PHE A 601 -2.47 -35.65 -15.15
CA PHE A 601 -2.72 -34.33 -14.63
C PHE A 601 -3.61 -34.33 -13.37
N ASN A 602 -4.56 -35.27 -13.28
CA ASN A 602 -5.51 -35.36 -12.17
C ASN A 602 -5.01 -36.24 -10.99
N HIS A 603 -3.91 -36.94 -11.13
CA HIS A 603 -3.26 -37.76 -10.10
C HIS A 603 -1.99 -37.10 -9.56
#